data_b76b7b144bad2b3f8674d53828bfe3f7
#
_entry.id   b76b7b144bad2b3f8674d53828bfe3f7
#
_cell.length_a   1.000
_cell.length_b   1.000
_cell.length_c   1.000
_cell.angle_alpha   90.00
_cell.angle_beta   90.00
_cell.angle_gamma   90.00
#
_symmetry.space_group_name_H-M   'P 1'
#
loop_
_entity.id
_entity.type
_entity.pdbx_description
1 polymer ?
#
loop_
_entity_poly.entity_id
_entity_poly.type
_entity_poly.pdbx_seq_one_letter_code
_entity_poly.pdbx_strand_id
1 'polypeptide(L)'
;VRTMIRLMNEREEITVVADQTGAPTWATGLARTIWALVDKGATGTFHHCDDGVATWHEFAVAIAEEAHALGLIPRIPAIRAITTADYPTPARRPAY
;
A
#
# COMPACT_ATOMS: atom_id res chain seq x y z
N VAL A 1 -5.84 0.53 -0.75
CA VAL A 1 -6.28 1.66 0.09
C VAL A 1 -7.76 1.54 0.46
N ARG A 2 -8.66 1.39 -0.51
CA ARG A 2 -10.11 1.29 -0.24
C ARG A 2 -10.48 0.13 0.68
N THR A 3 -9.87 -1.03 0.48
CA THR A 3 -10.09 -2.20 1.32
C THR A 3 -9.66 -1.92 2.77
N MET A 4 -8.53 -1.27 2.96
CA MET A 4 -8.04 -0.87 4.28
C MET A 4 -9.01 0.08 4.98
N ILE A 5 -9.50 1.11 4.27
CA ILE A 5 -10.47 2.06 4.84
C ILE A 5 -11.75 1.34 5.23
N ARG A 6 -12.24 0.42 4.41
CA ARG A 6 -13.41 -0.39 4.73
C ARG A 6 -13.21 -1.21 6.00
N LEU A 7 -12.08 -1.92 6.11
CA LEU A 7 -11.77 -2.73 7.29
C LEU A 7 -11.64 -1.88 8.54
N MET A 8 -11.05 -0.69 8.43
CA MET A 8 -10.91 0.26 9.53
C MET A 8 -12.24 0.80 10.04
N ASN A 9 -13.25 0.89 9.18
CA ASN A 9 -14.62 1.25 9.59
C ASN A 9 -15.37 0.09 10.25
N GLU A 10 -15.10 -1.14 9.84
CA GLU A 10 -15.83 -2.33 10.27
C GLU A 10 -15.22 -2.97 11.53
N ARG A 11 -13.92 -2.78 11.79
CA ARG A 11 -13.16 -3.47 12.83
C ARG A 11 -12.46 -2.51 13.77
N GLU A 12 -12.36 -2.89 15.03
CA GLU A 12 -11.60 -2.16 16.06
C GLU A 12 -10.10 -2.47 15.99
N GLU A 13 -9.75 -3.64 15.45
CA GLU A 13 -8.37 -4.10 15.28
C GLU A 13 -8.20 -4.76 13.92
N ILE A 14 -7.11 -4.44 13.24
CA ILE A 14 -6.70 -5.10 11.99
C ILE A 14 -5.26 -5.60 12.13
N THR A 15 -4.94 -6.66 11.41
CA THR A 15 -3.60 -7.23 11.36
C THR A 15 -2.99 -7.00 9.98
N VAL A 16 -1.75 -6.57 9.92
CA VAL A 16 -1.05 -6.28 8.66
C VAL A 16 0.38 -6.80 8.71
N VAL A 17 0.80 -7.44 7.64
CA VAL A 17 2.15 -7.96 7.50
C VAL A 17 3.18 -6.85 7.59
N ALA A 18 4.20 -7.02 8.44
CA ALA A 18 5.25 -6.03 8.69
C ALA A 18 6.64 -6.44 8.20
N ASP A 19 6.80 -7.65 7.65
CA ASP A 19 8.08 -8.16 7.17
C ASP A 19 8.20 -8.19 5.64
N GLN A 20 7.30 -7.50 4.95
CA GLN A 20 7.35 -7.28 3.50
C GLN A 20 7.46 -5.80 3.23
N THR A 21 8.52 -5.40 2.54
CA THR A 21 8.81 -4.00 2.21
C THR A 21 8.64 -3.77 0.71
N GLY A 22 8.16 -2.62 0.34
CA GLY A 22 8.00 -2.24 -1.05
C GLY A 22 7.85 -0.73 -1.20
N ALA A 23 7.62 -0.28 -2.41
CA ALA A 23 7.35 1.12 -2.72
C ALA A 23 5.88 1.28 -3.12
N PRO A 24 5.01 1.73 -2.21
CA PRO A 24 3.63 2.03 -2.58
C PRO A 24 3.60 3.01 -3.74
N THR A 25 2.87 2.69 -4.79
CA THR A 25 2.88 3.47 -6.02
C THR A 25 1.47 3.92 -6.37
N TRP A 26 1.28 5.22 -6.56
CA TRP A 26 0.01 5.81 -6.93
C TRP A 26 -0.32 5.51 -8.39
N ALA A 27 -1.43 4.82 -8.61
CA ALA A 27 -1.82 4.36 -9.94
C ALA A 27 -2.01 5.50 -10.96
N THR A 28 -2.54 6.64 -10.53
CA THR A 28 -2.69 7.82 -11.40
C THR A 28 -1.32 8.36 -11.84
N GLY A 29 -0.35 8.41 -10.94
CA GLY A 29 1.02 8.82 -11.26
C GLY A 29 1.68 7.86 -12.24
N LEU A 30 1.51 6.56 -12.05
CA LEU A 30 1.98 5.53 -12.98
C LEU A 30 1.35 5.71 -14.36
N ALA A 31 0.05 5.94 -14.44
CA ALA A 31 -0.65 6.17 -15.71
C ALA A 31 -0.11 7.39 -16.45
N ARG A 32 0.16 8.48 -15.74
CA ARG A 32 0.78 9.69 -16.31
C ARG A 32 2.16 9.40 -16.88
N THR A 33 2.97 8.60 -16.20
CA THR A 33 4.29 8.18 -16.67
C THR A 33 4.19 7.35 -17.93
N ILE A 34 3.24 6.42 -18.01
CA ILE A 34 3.00 5.60 -19.21
C ILE A 34 2.67 6.50 -20.41
N TRP A 35 1.76 7.45 -20.24
CA TRP A 35 1.40 8.37 -21.32
C TRP A 35 2.57 9.26 -21.74
N ALA A 36 3.40 9.72 -20.81
CA ALA A 36 4.60 10.49 -21.13
C ALA A 36 5.59 9.68 -21.98
N LEU A 37 5.77 8.39 -21.68
CA LEU A 37 6.60 7.49 -22.48
C LEU A 37 6.04 7.27 -23.88
N VAL A 38 4.74 7.10 -24.00
CA VAL A 38 4.06 6.96 -25.30
C VAL A 38 4.26 8.23 -26.16
N ASP A 39 4.06 9.41 -25.57
CA ASP A 39 4.21 10.68 -26.28
C ASP A 39 5.65 10.92 -26.77
N LYS A 40 6.64 10.41 -26.05
CA LYS A 40 8.04 10.48 -26.44
C LYS A 40 8.46 9.40 -27.42
N GLY A 41 7.58 8.47 -27.77
CA GLY A 41 7.90 7.35 -28.64
C GLY A 41 8.90 6.36 -28.04
N ALA A 42 8.96 6.27 -26.71
CA ALA A 42 9.88 5.37 -26.03
C ALA A 42 9.54 3.90 -26.31
N THR A 43 10.58 3.08 -26.49
CA THR A 43 10.46 1.64 -26.73
C THR A 43 11.37 0.88 -25.77
N GLY A 44 11.07 -0.39 -25.53
CA GLY A 44 11.83 -1.24 -24.62
C GLY A 44 11.10 -1.44 -23.29
N THR A 45 11.86 -1.88 -22.31
CA THR A 45 11.34 -2.18 -20.98
C THR A 45 11.73 -1.08 -19.99
N PHE A 46 10.76 -0.57 -19.26
CA PHE A 46 10.95 0.47 -18.25
C PHE A 46 10.36 0.01 -16.92
N HIS A 47 10.98 0.45 -15.82
CA HIS A 47 10.47 0.21 -14.47
C HIS A 47 10.10 1.55 -13.82
N HIS A 48 8.99 1.56 -13.11
CA HIS A 48 8.53 2.76 -12.40
C HIS A 48 7.97 2.39 -11.05
N CYS A 49 8.35 3.14 -10.04
CA CYS A 49 7.69 3.15 -8.73
C CYS A 49 7.82 4.55 -8.13
N ASP A 50 6.97 4.85 -7.17
CA ASP A 50 7.10 6.09 -6.41
C ASP A 50 8.30 6.00 -5.47
N ASP A 51 8.78 7.16 -5.02
CA ASP A 51 9.93 7.25 -4.15
C ASP A 51 9.62 6.76 -2.74
N GLY A 52 10.64 6.23 -2.07
CA GLY A 52 10.52 5.73 -0.71
C GLY A 52 10.15 4.26 -0.62
N VAL A 53 10.26 3.72 0.58
CA VAL A 53 9.92 2.34 0.91
C VAL A 53 9.13 2.29 2.19
N ALA A 54 8.23 1.30 2.30
CA ALA A 54 7.45 1.04 3.49
C ALA A 54 7.07 -0.43 3.57
N THR A 55 6.85 -0.94 4.77
CA THR A 55 6.17 -2.21 4.96
C THR A 55 4.67 -2.04 4.74
N TRP A 56 3.95 -3.13 4.54
CA TRP A 56 2.49 -3.07 4.48
C TRP A 56 1.89 -2.49 5.76
N HIS A 57 2.49 -2.81 6.91
CA HIS A 57 2.05 -2.27 8.19
C HIS A 57 2.24 -0.75 8.27
N GLU A 58 3.41 -0.24 7.92
CA GLU A 58 3.69 1.21 7.88
C GLU A 58 2.73 1.94 6.93
N PHE A 59 2.47 1.34 5.77
CA PHE A 59 1.53 1.89 4.82
C PHE A 59 0.10 1.93 5.37
N ALA A 60 -0.34 0.87 6.05
CA ALA A 60 -1.65 0.82 6.70
C ALA A 60 -1.78 1.89 7.79
N VAL A 61 -0.74 2.12 8.59
CA VAL A 61 -0.73 3.18 9.61
C VAL A 61 -0.88 4.56 8.96
N ALA A 62 -0.15 4.82 7.89
CA ALA A 62 -0.26 6.08 7.14
C ALA A 62 -1.67 6.28 6.56
N ILE A 63 -2.27 5.22 6.01
CA ILE A 63 -3.66 5.26 5.51
C ILE A 63 -4.62 5.62 6.65
N ALA A 64 -4.46 5.01 7.82
CA ALA A 64 -5.33 5.27 8.97
C ALA A 64 -5.25 6.72 9.44
N GLU A 65 -4.05 7.28 9.55
CA GLU A 65 -3.84 8.66 9.95
C GLU A 65 -4.47 9.64 8.97
N GLU A 66 -4.25 9.45 7.66
CA GLU A 66 -4.80 10.31 6.62
C GLU A 66 -6.33 10.17 6.51
N ALA A 67 -6.84 8.95 6.56
CA ALA A 67 -8.29 8.70 6.50
C ALA A 67 -9.02 9.32 7.71
N HIS A 68 -8.43 9.22 8.89
CA HIS A 68 -8.99 9.85 10.09
C HIS A 68 -8.99 11.37 9.97
N ALA A 69 -7.90 11.96 9.48
CA ALA A 69 -7.79 13.41 9.26
C ALA A 69 -8.82 13.91 8.24
N LEU A 70 -9.16 13.11 7.23
CA LEU A 70 -10.16 13.42 6.20
C LEU A 70 -11.60 13.08 6.61
N GLY A 71 -11.80 12.53 7.81
CA GLY A 71 -13.13 12.14 8.29
C GLY A 71 -13.70 10.87 7.64
N LEU A 72 -12.87 10.08 6.96
CA LEU A 72 -13.31 8.85 6.30
C LEU A 72 -13.49 7.68 7.27
N ILE A 73 -12.83 7.74 8.42
CA ILE A 73 -12.99 6.78 9.52
C ILE A 73 -13.23 7.52 10.83
N PRO A 74 -14.08 6.99 11.74
CA PRO A 74 -14.42 7.67 12.99
C PRO A 74 -13.29 7.64 14.02
N ARG A 75 -12.42 6.64 13.94
CA ARG A 75 -11.28 6.46 14.84
C ARG A 75 -10.16 5.71 14.13
N ILE A 76 -8.95 5.82 14.65
CA ILE A 76 -7.81 5.01 14.19
C ILE A 76 -7.87 3.67 14.94
N PRO A 77 -8.09 2.53 14.24
CA PRO A 77 -8.11 1.22 14.89
C PRO A 77 -6.72 0.79 15.33
N ALA A 78 -6.64 -0.21 16.19
CA ALA A 78 -5.39 -0.86 16.50
C ALA A 78 -4.88 -1.61 15.25
N ILE A 79 -3.68 -1.30 14.80
CA ILE A 79 -3.06 -1.91 13.63
C ILE A 79 -1.91 -2.78 14.10
N ARG A 80 -2.19 -4.10 14.19
CA ARG A 80 -1.25 -5.07 14.72
C ARG A 80 -0.31 -5.57 13.63
N ALA A 81 1.00 -5.50 13.87
CA ALA A 81 2.01 -6.05 13.00
C ALA A 81 2.06 -7.58 13.13
N ILE A 82 2.05 -8.28 12.00
CA ILE A 82 2.22 -9.73 11.93
C ILE A 82 3.32 -10.07 10.92
N THR A 83 3.79 -11.32 10.95
CA THR A 83 4.77 -11.81 9.99
C THR A 83 4.09 -12.45 8.78
N THR A 84 4.86 -12.67 7.71
CA THR A 84 4.39 -13.42 6.54
C THR A 84 3.92 -14.82 6.92
N ALA A 85 4.59 -15.47 7.88
CA ALA A 85 4.20 -16.78 8.38
C ALA A 85 2.84 -16.79 9.05
N ASP A 86 2.43 -15.69 9.67
CA ASP A 86 1.13 -15.55 10.34
C ASP A 86 -0.02 -15.32 9.34
N TYR A 87 0.31 -15.03 8.08
CA TYR A 87 -0.65 -14.82 7.02
C TYR A 87 -0.29 -15.65 5.79
N PRO A 88 -0.52 -16.96 5.81
CA PRO A 88 -0.14 -17.83 4.71
C PRO A 88 -0.90 -17.50 3.42
N THR A 89 -0.14 -17.45 2.32
CA THR A 89 -0.67 -17.26 0.97
C THR A 89 -0.07 -18.30 0.04
N PRO A 90 -0.76 -18.68 -1.07
CA PRO A 90 -0.22 -19.65 -2.02
C PRO A 90 1.08 -19.17 -2.68
N ALA A 91 1.20 -17.87 -2.91
CA ALA A 91 2.38 -17.29 -3.56
C ALA A 91 3.47 -16.96 -2.53
N ARG A 92 4.71 -17.31 -2.87
CA ARG A 92 5.87 -16.89 -2.09
C ARG A 92 6.14 -15.41 -2.38
N ARG A 93 6.12 -14.59 -1.35
CA ARG A 93 6.38 -13.16 -1.47
C ARG A 93 7.77 -12.81 -0.98
N PRO A 94 8.52 -11.98 -1.70
CA PRO A 94 9.82 -11.51 -1.24
C PRO A 94 9.67 -10.54 -0.06
N ALA A 95 10.75 -10.45 0.73
CA ALA A 95 10.81 -9.46 1.82
C ALA A 95 10.96 -8.02 1.30
N TYR A 96 11.52 -7.91 0.10
CA TYR A 96 11.69 -6.61 -0.56
C TYR A 96 11.55 -6.72 -2.07
#